data_3d5c5f50caafaea7e15358b2a7700fb2
#
_entry.id   3d5c5f50caafaea7e15358b2a7700fb2
#
_cell.length_a   1.000
_cell.length_b   1.000
_cell.length_c   1.000
_cell.angle_alpha   90.00
_cell.angle_beta   90.00
_cell.angle_gamma   90.00
#
_symmetry.space_group_name_H-M   'P 1'
#
loop_
_entity.id
_entity.type
_entity.pdbx_description
1 polymer ?
#
loop_
_entity_poly.entity_id
_entity_poly.type
_entity_poly.pdbx_seq_one_letter_code
_entity_poly.pdbx_strand_id
1 'polypeptide(L)'
;MKTPSPNLVATLMLAGALAATVRARAQAWGLPELSKESKACLECHKQDNTGVYQQWGASKHHRANVACFECHMANEGEPDAFLHEGYRIATIVSPKDCARCHSKEAEEFANSHHSKGARILGSLDNTLAEVVEGNRGMKTPGFPGGVSAAAVSGCWQCHGSEVKVLANGKLDPATWPNTGIGRINPDGSEGSCSACHSRHSFSAEQARHPDNCGKCHMGPDHPQMEIYYESKHGIAFRAFKDKLNMDSSKWVVGEDYNLAPTCATCHMSATPARPANKDRPALPAQPVTHDVGMRISWNNRPEISVRPEISDKKLGLPGAEVNWQTRRNHMKAVCVNCHEQQWVDNFYVQYDSLIDLYHQKFAEPGLELYKLAKPLMNPVQFANKLDWTWYELWHHEGRRARHGASMMGPDYTHWHGTYEVAKHFYSKMVPELEELVQKGRASGDPAKVAAAEALAKKLDEVLNQANHNWYLNKMDPAEKAERERRQQEFQKRYAK
;
A
#
# COMPACT_ATOMS: atom_id res chain seq x y z
N MET A 1 66.75 -15.38 34.23
CA MET A 1 65.59 -15.67 33.34
C MET A 1 64.69 -16.64 34.05
N LYS A 2 63.49 -16.24 34.44
CA LYS A 2 62.52 -17.12 35.10
C LYS A 2 61.79 -17.92 33.99
N THR A 3 61.86 -19.22 34.05
CA THR A 3 61.07 -20.12 33.20
C THR A 3 59.58 -19.97 33.46
N PRO A 4 58.73 -19.94 32.46
CA PRO A 4 57.29 -19.85 32.66
C PRO A 4 56.76 -21.11 33.36
N SER A 5 55.79 -20.94 34.26
CA SER A 5 55.20 -22.03 35.02
C SER A 5 54.49 -23.03 34.08
N PRO A 6 54.53 -24.33 34.42
CA PRO A 6 53.91 -25.36 33.57
C PRO A 6 52.38 -25.17 33.38
N ASN A 7 51.73 -24.49 34.29
CA ASN A 7 50.28 -24.14 34.20
C ASN A 7 49.99 -23.12 33.12
N LEU A 8 50.90 -22.16 32.83
CA LEU A 8 50.72 -21.15 31.77
C LEU A 8 50.82 -21.76 30.38
N VAL A 9 51.74 -22.72 30.21
CA VAL A 9 51.94 -23.44 28.94
C VAL A 9 50.72 -24.35 28.64
N ALA A 10 50.19 -25.04 29.68
CA ALA A 10 49.00 -25.88 29.55
C ALA A 10 47.76 -25.05 29.18
N THR A 11 47.57 -23.86 29.79
CA THR A 11 46.45 -22.96 29.47
C THR A 11 46.53 -22.39 28.03
N LEU A 12 47.72 -22.05 27.58
CA LEU A 12 47.91 -21.58 26.20
C LEU A 12 47.71 -22.68 25.14
N MET A 13 48.12 -23.92 25.45
CA MET A 13 47.85 -25.06 24.58
C MET A 13 46.38 -25.45 24.53
N LEU A 14 45.66 -25.37 25.64
CA LEU A 14 44.19 -25.60 25.67
C LEU A 14 43.44 -24.51 24.89
N ALA A 15 43.83 -23.24 25.02
CA ALA A 15 43.22 -22.14 24.26
C ALA A 15 43.47 -22.25 22.76
N GLY A 16 44.68 -22.66 22.37
CA GLY A 16 45.04 -22.95 20.99
C GLY A 16 44.26 -24.12 20.39
N ALA A 17 44.07 -25.20 21.15
CA ALA A 17 43.29 -26.36 20.74
C ALA A 17 41.81 -26.06 20.64
N LEU A 18 41.22 -25.24 21.55
CA LEU A 18 39.84 -24.77 21.44
C LEU A 18 39.64 -23.87 20.24
N ALA A 19 40.54 -22.94 19.94
CA ALA A 19 40.47 -22.06 18.77
C ALA A 19 40.60 -22.86 17.46
N ALA A 20 41.45 -23.87 17.40
CA ALA A 20 41.56 -24.76 16.27
C ALA A 20 40.34 -25.64 16.05
N THR A 21 39.71 -26.15 17.15
CA THR A 21 38.47 -26.95 17.06
C THR A 21 37.24 -26.07 16.69
N VAL A 22 37.19 -24.83 17.13
CA VAL A 22 36.15 -23.87 16.71
C VAL A 22 36.28 -23.52 15.21
N ARG A 23 37.49 -23.29 14.73
CA ARG A 23 37.75 -23.10 13.28
C ARG A 23 37.45 -24.36 12.46
N ALA A 24 37.84 -25.54 12.93
CA ALA A 24 37.56 -26.81 12.26
C ALA A 24 36.06 -27.14 12.27
N ARG A 25 35.31 -26.80 13.33
CA ARG A 25 33.85 -26.94 13.38
C ARG A 25 33.15 -25.92 12.43
N ALA A 26 33.60 -24.68 12.33
CA ALA A 26 33.06 -23.71 11.37
C ALA A 26 33.26 -24.20 9.90
N GLN A 27 34.40 -24.83 9.60
CA GLN A 27 34.64 -25.48 8.31
C GLN A 27 33.81 -26.76 8.10
N ALA A 28 33.48 -27.49 9.17
CA ALA A 28 32.69 -28.72 9.08
C ALA A 28 31.19 -28.49 8.85
N TRP A 29 30.67 -27.26 9.02
CA TRP A 29 29.27 -26.94 8.78
C TRP A 29 28.96 -26.58 7.32
N GLY A 30 29.96 -26.62 6.42
CA GLY A 30 29.77 -26.54 4.97
C GLY A 30 29.03 -25.27 4.51
N LEU A 31 29.17 -24.15 5.23
CA LEU A 31 28.70 -22.88 4.70
C LEU A 31 29.47 -22.59 3.42
N PRO A 32 28.81 -22.42 2.28
CA PRO A 32 29.51 -22.14 1.04
C PRO A 32 30.39 -20.90 1.23
N GLU A 33 31.63 -20.97 0.76
CA GLU A 33 32.47 -19.76 0.63
C GLU A 33 31.82 -18.82 -0.39
N LEU A 34 32.13 -17.53 -0.30
CA LEU A 34 31.80 -16.57 -1.35
C LEU A 34 32.30 -17.06 -2.70
N SER A 35 31.50 -16.90 -3.73
CA SER A 35 31.89 -17.20 -5.10
C SER A 35 33.15 -16.44 -5.51
N LYS A 36 33.90 -16.97 -6.47
CA LYS A 36 35.07 -16.31 -7.03
C LYS A 36 34.68 -14.93 -7.60
N GLU A 37 33.57 -14.89 -8.29
CA GLU A 37 33.00 -13.70 -8.90
C GLU A 37 32.67 -12.62 -7.84
N SER A 38 32.00 -12.99 -6.77
CA SER A 38 31.69 -12.06 -5.68
C SER A 38 32.93 -11.59 -4.93
N LYS A 39 33.94 -12.46 -4.75
CA LYS A 39 35.25 -12.03 -4.19
C LYS A 39 35.91 -10.96 -5.05
N ALA A 40 35.93 -11.13 -6.39
CA ALA A 40 36.45 -10.13 -7.31
C ALA A 40 35.72 -8.79 -7.23
N CYS A 41 34.36 -8.80 -7.13
CA CYS A 41 33.61 -7.56 -6.94
C CYS A 41 34.04 -6.81 -5.66
N LEU A 42 34.25 -7.53 -4.57
CA LEU A 42 34.64 -6.94 -3.28
C LEU A 42 36.04 -6.30 -3.27
N GLU A 43 36.92 -6.70 -4.16
CA GLU A 43 38.30 -6.11 -4.24
C GLU A 43 38.22 -4.60 -4.50
N CYS A 44 37.31 -4.15 -5.37
CA CYS A 44 37.10 -2.74 -5.69
C CYS A 44 35.98 -2.10 -4.85
N HIS A 45 34.78 -2.72 -4.84
CA HIS A 45 33.59 -2.09 -4.29
C HIS A 45 33.61 -1.87 -2.77
N LYS A 46 34.47 -2.57 -2.02
CA LYS A 46 34.66 -2.26 -0.58
C LYS A 46 35.29 -0.86 -0.35
N GLN A 47 35.97 -0.30 -1.33
CA GLN A 47 36.59 1.03 -1.29
C GLN A 47 35.74 2.05 -2.05
N ASP A 48 35.30 1.73 -3.25
CA ASP A 48 34.58 2.64 -4.14
C ASP A 48 33.13 2.86 -3.69
N ASN A 49 32.51 1.83 -3.09
CA ASN A 49 31.11 1.87 -2.65
C ASN A 49 30.97 1.43 -1.17
N THR A 50 31.75 2.06 -0.29
CA THR A 50 31.86 1.72 1.14
C THR A 50 30.49 1.56 1.81
N GLY A 51 29.51 2.43 1.51
CA GLY A 51 28.18 2.35 2.07
C GLY A 51 27.43 1.07 1.66
N VAL A 52 27.52 0.69 0.39
CA VAL A 52 26.93 -0.57 -0.13
C VAL A 52 27.58 -1.78 0.53
N TYR A 53 28.91 -1.77 0.62
CA TYR A 53 29.67 -2.83 1.28
C TYR A 53 29.28 -3.00 2.76
N GLN A 54 29.16 -1.90 3.51
CA GLN A 54 28.78 -1.94 4.92
C GLN A 54 27.33 -2.43 5.11
N GLN A 55 26.39 -1.98 4.29
CA GLN A 55 25.00 -2.41 4.34
C GLN A 55 24.87 -3.91 4.06
N TRP A 56 25.54 -4.40 3.00
CA TRP A 56 25.59 -5.83 2.71
C TRP A 56 26.26 -6.61 3.84
N GLY A 57 27.39 -6.14 4.38
CA GLY A 57 28.09 -6.76 5.50
C GLY A 57 27.26 -6.94 6.76
N ALA A 58 26.28 -6.05 7.00
CA ALA A 58 25.32 -6.15 8.09
C ALA A 58 24.13 -7.09 7.80
N SER A 59 23.95 -7.51 6.56
CA SER A 59 22.78 -8.27 6.10
C SER A 59 22.82 -9.76 6.50
N LYS A 60 21.64 -10.40 6.45
CA LYS A 60 21.53 -11.87 6.57
C LYS A 60 22.13 -12.57 5.34
N HIS A 61 22.14 -11.94 4.17
CA HIS A 61 22.77 -12.45 2.95
C HIS A 61 24.29 -12.61 3.12
N HIS A 62 24.98 -11.62 3.69
CA HIS A 62 26.40 -11.75 4.02
C HIS A 62 26.67 -12.96 4.92
N ARG A 63 25.85 -13.15 5.96
CA ARG A 63 25.99 -14.31 6.86
C ARG A 63 25.71 -15.66 6.19
N ALA A 64 24.95 -15.65 5.10
CA ALA A 64 24.67 -16.82 4.27
C ALA A 64 25.65 -16.98 3.08
N ASN A 65 26.70 -16.16 3.00
CA ASN A 65 27.67 -16.10 1.88
C ASN A 65 27.02 -15.82 0.51
N VAL A 66 25.90 -15.08 0.49
CA VAL A 66 25.29 -14.53 -0.72
C VAL A 66 25.76 -13.10 -0.88
N ALA A 67 26.41 -12.77 -2.01
CA ALA A 67 27.04 -11.47 -2.22
C ALA A 67 26.63 -10.82 -3.56
N CYS A 68 27.50 -9.99 -4.12
CA CYS A 68 27.15 -9.13 -5.24
C CYS A 68 26.70 -9.91 -6.48
N PHE A 69 27.51 -10.88 -6.89
CA PHE A 69 27.29 -11.61 -8.14
C PHE A 69 26.02 -12.47 -8.10
N GLU A 70 25.72 -13.10 -6.98
CA GLU A 70 24.52 -13.95 -6.83
C GLU A 70 23.21 -13.19 -7.08
N CYS A 71 23.21 -11.85 -6.86
CA CYS A 71 22.07 -10.99 -7.13
C CYS A 71 22.18 -10.30 -8.50
N HIS A 72 23.36 -9.82 -8.88
CA HIS A 72 23.57 -8.99 -10.05
C HIS A 72 23.93 -9.77 -11.33
N MET A 73 24.15 -11.09 -11.25
CA MET A 73 24.42 -11.90 -12.45
C MET A 73 23.27 -11.81 -13.44
N ALA A 74 23.60 -11.58 -14.70
CA ALA A 74 22.65 -11.49 -15.81
C ALA A 74 22.93 -12.56 -16.86
N ASN A 75 21.86 -13.00 -17.56
CA ASN A 75 21.99 -13.94 -18.65
C ASN A 75 22.30 -13.23 -19.97
N GLU A 76 22.82 -14.00 -20.92
CA GLU A 76 23.00 -13.49 -22.28
C GLU A 76 21.61 -13.19 -22.90
N GLY A 77 21.51 -12.02 -23.54
CA GLY A 77 20.26 -11.58 -24.18
C GLY A 77 19.32 -10.80 -23.24
N GLU A 78 19.61 -10.66 -21.94
CA GLU A 78 18.85 -9.74 -21.10
C GLU A 78 19.13 -8.28 -21.52
N PRO A 79 18.08 -7.45 -21.69
CA PRO A 79 18.22 -6.14 -22.34
C PRO A 79 19.17 -5.16 -21.64
N ASP A 80 19.25 -5.22 -20.30
CA ASP A 80 20.10 -4.36 -19.47
C ASP A 80 21.39 -5.05 -18.99
N ALA A 81 21.69 -6.24 -19.54
CA ALA A 81 22.93 -6.96 -19.25
C ALA A 81 24.13 -6.28 -19.91
N PHE A 82 25.22 -6.13 -19.16
CA PHE A 82 26.48 -5.60 -19.67
C PHE A 82 27.68 -6.34 -19.07
N LEU A 83 28.84 -6.21 -19.75
CA LEU A 83 30.09 -6.76 -19.24
C LEU A 83 30.76 -5.72 -18.34
N HIS A 84 31.10 -6.13 -17.12
CA HIS A 84 31.86 -5.36 -16.15
C HIS A 84 32.98 -6.24 -15.58
N GLU A 85 34.25 -5.85 -15.79
CA GLU A 85 35.45 -6.60 -15.36
C GLU A 85 35.39 -8.10 -15.74
N GLY A 86 34.89 -8.41 -16.94
CA GLY A 86 34.76 -9.76 -17.47
C GLY A 86 33.52 -10.55 -17.00
N TYR A 87 32.70 -9.99 -16.12
CA TYR A 87 31.45 -10.59 -15.64
C TYR A 87 30.24 -9.96 -16.31
N ARG A 88 29.24 -10.77 -16.67
CA ARG A 88 27.97 -10.29 -17.19
C ARG A 88 27.02 -10.02 -16.03
N ILE A 89 26.65 -8.76 -15.89
CA ILE A 89 25.79 -8.30 -14.78
C ILE A 89 24.68 -7.36 -15.27
N ALA A 90 23.66 -7.13 -14.43
CA ALA A 90 22.66 -6.09 -14.58
C ALA A 90 22.65 -5.18 -13.35
N THR A 91 22.37 -3.89 -13.58
CA THR A 91 22.20 -2.93 -12.47
C THR A 91 20.91 -3.21 -11.70
N ILE A 92 19.85 -3.63 -12.40
CA ILE A 92 18.54 -3.89 -11.82
C ILE A 92 18.47 -5.35 -11.37
N VAL A 93 18.32 -5.55 -10.07
CA VAL A 93 17.92 -6.85 -9.50
C VAL A 93 16.40 -6.91 -9.44
N SER A 94 15.84 -7.86 -10.15
CA SER A 94 14.40 -8.04 -10.34
C SER A 94 13.84 -9.11 -9.38
N PRO A 95 12.51 -9.28 -9.28
CA PRO A 95 11.90 -10.41 -8.58
C PRO A 95 12.31 -11.77 -9.14
N LYS A 96 12.63 -11.88 -10.43
CA LYS A 96 13.14 -13.09 -11.08
C LYS A 96 14.49 -13.52 -10.50
N ASP A 97 15.37 -12.55 -10.20
CA ASP A 97 16.67 -12.84 -9.57
C ASP A 97 16.49 -13.31 -8.13
N CYS A 98 15.60 -12.66 -7.38
CA CYS A 98 15.28 -13.06 -6.00
C CYS A 98 14.65 -14.46 -5.96
N ALA A 99 13.83 -14.82 -6.94
CA ALA A 99 13.13 -16.10 -7.04
C ALA A 99 14.06 -17.31 -7.15
N ARG A 100 15.33 -17.13 -7.53
CA ARG A 100 16.33 -18.21 -7.54
C ARG A 100 16.48 -18.88 -6.17
N CYS A 101 16.24 -18.15 -5.07
CA CYS A 101 16.28 -18.64 -3.70
C CYS A 101 14.97 -18.43 -2.93
N HIS A 102 14.21 -17.37 -3.26
CA HIS A 102 12.97 -16.94 -2.61
C HIS A 102 11.75 -17.16 -3.53
N SER A 103 11.62 -18.37 -4.09
CA SER A 103 10.58 -18.68 -5.08
C SER A 103 9.15 -18.48 -4.56
N LYS A 104 8.89 -18.91 -3.31
CA LYS A 104 7.58 -18.76 -2.67
C LYS A 104 7.20 -17.29 -2.48
N GLU A 105 8.11 -16.49 -1.92
CA GLU A 105 7.88 -15.07 -1.67
C GLU A 105 7.69 -14.31 -2.98
N ALA A 106 8.46 -14.66 -4.02
CA ALA A 106 8.33 -14.07 -5.34
C ALA A 106 7.00 -14.42 -6.01
N GLU A 107 6.53 -15.67 -5.89
CA GLU A 107 5.23 -16.11 -6.40
C GLU A 107 4.07 -15.40 -5.68
N GLU A 108 4.07 -15.39 -4.35
CA GLU A 108 3.05 -14.69 -3.55
C GLU A 108 3.00 -13.19 -3.89
N PHE A 109 4.17 -12.56 -4.05
CA PHE A 109 4.26 -11.16 -4.45
C PHE A 109 3.74 -10.94 -5.88
N ALA A 110 4.10 -11.79 -6.84
CA ALA A 110 3.63 -11.71 -8.22
C ALA A 110 2.10 -11.83 -8.34
N ASN A 111 1.47 -12.56 -7.41
CA ASN A 111 0.02 -12.72 -7.31
C ASN A 111 -0.68 -11.57 -6.56
N SER A 112 0.06 -10.61 -6.05
CA SER A 112 -0.47 -9.47 -5.30
C SER A 112 -0.72 -8.24 -6.18
N HIS A 113 -1.56 -7.32 -5.69
CA HIS A 113 -1.74 -6.00 -6.32
C HIS A 113 -0.43 -5.19 -6.40
N HIS A 114 0.50 -5.41 -5.49
CA HIS A 114 1.77 -4.68 -5.46
C HIS A 114 2.62 -4.91 -6.72
N SER A 115 2.68 -6.14 -7.23
CA SER A 115 3.42 -6.42 -8.48
C SER A 115 2.81 -5.71 -9.70
N LYS A 116 1.52 -5.35 -9.63
CA LYS A 116 0.78 -4.68 -10.71
C LYS A 116 0.72 -3.15 -10.55
N GLY A 117 1.49 -2.58 -9.63
CA GLY A 117 1.46 -1.15 -9.30
C GLY A 117 1.58 -0.23 -10.51
N ALA A 118 2.49 -0.51 -11.45
CA ALA A 118 2.66 0.27 -12.67
C ALA A 118 1.43 0.18 -13.60
N ARG A 119 0.79 -0.98 -13.71
CA ARG A 119 -0.43 -1.16 -14.51
C ARG A 119 -1.63 -0.43 -13.92
N ILE A 120 -1.66 -0.32 -12.59
CA ILE A 120 -2.71 0.39 -11.86
C ILE A 120 -2.68 1.89 -12.14
N LEU A 121 -1.50 2.45 -12.46
CA LEU A 121 -1.36 3.86 -12.87
C LEU A 121 -2.01 4.21 -14.22
N GLY A 122 -2.44 3.25 -15.02
CA GLY A 122 -3.28 3.50 -16.20
C GLY A 122 -4.66 4.06 -15.86
N SER A 123 -4.82 4.70 -14.70
CA SER A 123 -6.04 5.30 -14.16
C SER A 123 -6.05 6.82 -14.37
N LEU A 124 -7.11 7.46 -13.86
CA LEU A 124 -7.28 8.91 -13.88
C LEU A 124 -6.10 9.67 -13.24
N ASP A 125 -5.49 9.10 -12.18
CA ASP A 125 -4.33 9.70 -11.50
C ASP A 125 -3.15 9.88 -12.46
N ASN A 126 -2.92 8.91 -13.34
CA ASN A 126 -1.87 9.03 -14.36
C ASN A 126 -2.19 10.11 -15.39
N THR A 127 -3.45 10.27 -15.79
CA THR A 127 -3.87 11.35 -16.69
C THR A 127 -3.63 12.72 -16.06
N LEU A 128 -3.93 12.89 -14.77
CA LEU A 128 -3.63 14.12 -14.04
C LEU A 128 -2.12 14.41 -14.06
N ALA A 129 -1.30 13.46 -13.60
CA ALA A 129 0.14 13.63 -13.48
C ALA A 129 0.84 13.83 -14.84
N GLU A 130 0.37 13.19 -15.90
CA GLU A 130 1.02 13.27 -17.21
C GLU A 130 0.52 14.40 -18.09
N VAL A 131 -0.76 14.75 -18.00
CA VAL A 131 -1.41 15.72 -18.91
C VAL A 131 -1.66 17.05 -18.22
N VAL A 132 -2.27 17.04 -17.05
CA VAL A 132 -2.69 18.27 -16.36
C VAL A 132 -1.53 18.91 -15.59
N GLU A 133 -0.79 18.12 -14.81
CA GLU A 133 0.34 18.59 -14.00
C GLU A 133 1.68 18.48 -14.76
N GLY A 134 1.78 17.53 -15.68
CA GLY A 134 2.98 17.28 -16.48
C GLY A 134 3.16 18.27 -17.62
N ASN A 135 4.22 18.04 -18.38
CA ASN A 135 4.59 18.92 -19.48
C ASN A 135 4.98 18.12 -20.73
N ARG A 136 4.14 17.17 -21.12
CA ARG A 136 4.40 16.31 -22.28
C ARG A 136 4.56 17.05 -23.60
N GLY A 137 3.97 18.23 -23.72
CA GLY A 137 4.13 19.10 -24.87
C GLY A 137 5.49 19.78 -24.97
N MET A 138 6.22 19.89 -23.86
CA MET A 138 7.54 20.52 -23.81
C MET A 138 8.65 19.48 -23.86
N LYS A 139 9.37 19.46 -24.94
CA LYS A 139 10.56 18.63 -25.09
C LYS A 139 11.79 19.38 -24.60
N THR A 140 12.60 18.72 -23.80
CA THR A 140 13.89 19.22 -23.35
C THR A 140 15.01 18.28 -23.80
N PRO A 141 16.31 18.70 -23.82
CA PRO A 141 17.41 17.81 -24.19
C PRO A 141 17.49 16.54 -23.34
N GLY A 142 17.12 16.61 -22.06
CA GLY A 142 17.06 15.45 -21.15
C GLY A 142 15.79 14.60 -21.27
N PHE A 143 14.72 15.16 -21.85
CA PHE A 143 13.42 14.50 -21.98
C PHE A 143 12.81 14.76 -23.37
N PRO A 144 13.31 14.12 -24.43
CA PRO A 144 12.83 14.34 -25.79
C PRO A 144 11.37 13.92 -26.01
N GLY A 145 10.83 13.06 -25.14
CA GLY A 145 9.42 12.66 -25.11
C GLY A 145 8.49 13.56 -24.29
N GLY A 146 9.02 14.65 -23.70
CA GLY A 146 8.28 15.52 -22.77
C GLY A 146 8.37 15.07 -21.31
N VAL A 147 8.12 15.99 -20.39
CA VAL A 147 8.25 15.77 -18.94
C VAL A 147 6.92 15.33 -18.35
N SER A 148 6.91 14.22 -17.61
CA SER A 148 5.76 13.73 -16.81
C SER A 148 5.96 14.06 -15.33
N ALA A 149 4.95 14.61 -14.66
CA ALA A 149 4.97 14.79 -13.21
C ALA A 149 4.95 13.45 -12.45
N ALA A 150 4.55 12.36 -13.13
CA ALA A 150 4.62 11.01 -12.55
C ALA A 150 6.05 10.46 -12.42
N ALA A 151 7.00 11.01 -13.23
CA ALA A 151 8.38 10.51 -13.27
C ALA A 151 9.21 10.93 -12.04
N VAL A 152 10.43 10.41 -11.94
CA VAL A 152 11.45 10.72 -10.93
C VAL A 152 10.92 10.55 -9.51
N SER A 153 10.52 11.62 -8.84
CA SER A 153 10.00 11.59 -7.45
C SER A 153 8.48 11.66 -7.36
N GLY A 154 7.76 11.47 -8.50
CA GLY A 154 6.30 11.44 -8.56
C GLY A 154 5.72 10.05 -8.38
N CYS A 155 4.59 9.77 -9.02
CA CYS A 155 3.80 8.53 -8.88
C CYS A 155 4.62 7.26 -9.07
N TRP A 156 5.61 7.27 -9.96
CA TRP A 156 6.43 6.10 -10.29
C TRP A 156 7.34 5.65 -9.15
N GLN A 157 7.64 6.53 -8.16
CA GLN A 157 8.45 6.14 -7.00
C GLN A 157 7.68 5.20 -6.05
N CYS A 158 6.35 5.26 -6.04
CA CYS A 158 5.49 4.35 -5.29
C CYS A 158 5.00 3.20 -6.17
N HIS A 159 4.39 3.53 -7.31
CA HIS A 159 3.72 2.55 -8.17
C HIS A 159 4.67 1.82 -9.14
N GLY A 160 5.75 2.47 -9.55
CA GLY A 160 6.59 1.99 -10.64
C GLY A 160 6.06 2.38 -12.02
N SER A 161 6.88 2.14 -13.01
CA SER A 161 6.57 2.22 -14.44
C SER A 161 7.47 1.26 -15.20
N GLU A 162 7.33 1.18 -16.51
CA GLU A 162 8.24 0.42 -17.37
C GLU A 162 9.62 1.09 -17.40
N VAL A 163 10.68 0.35 -17.11
CA VAL A 163 12.06 0.78 -17.27
C VAL A 163 12.52 0.42 -18.67
N LYS A 164 12.92 1.43 -19.43
CA LYS A 164 13.39 1.29 -20.81
C LYS A 164 14.90 1.21 -20.89
N VAL A 165 15.39 0.43 -21.85
CA VAL A 165 16.81 0.31 -22.20
C VAL A 165 17.00 0.97 -23.55
N LEU A 166 17.99 1.86 -23.66
CA LEU A 166 18.39 2.52 -24.90
C LEU A 166 19.15 1.56 -25.83
N ALA A 167 19.25 1.91 -27.12
CA ALA A 167 19.95 1.11 -28.11
C ALA A 167 21.44 0.81 -27.75
N ASN A 168 22.05 1.62 -26.89
CA ASN A 168 23.40 1.44 -26.39
C ASN A 168 23.47 0.57 -25.10
N GLY A 169 22.39 -0.09 -24.70
CA GLY A 169 22.30 -0.93 -23.53
C GLY A 169 22.18 -0.18 -22.19
N LYS A 170 22.17 1.17 -22.19
CA LYS A 170 22.00 1.96 -20.97
C LYS A 170 20.53 2.14 -20.62
N LEU A 171 20.27 2.25 -19.33
CA LEU A 171 18.92 2.57 -18.82
C LEU A 171 18.52 3.99 -19.27
N ASP A 172 17.29 4.13 -19.74
CA ASP A 172 16.74 5.42 -20.19
C ASP A 172 16.52 6.36 -18.98
N PRO A 173 17.16 7.54 -18.94
CA PRO A 173 17.01 8.48 -17.83
C PRO A 173 15.57 9.02 -17.66
N ALA A 174 14.73 8.90 -18.67
CA ALA A 174 13.31 9.25 -18.55
C ALA A 174 12.50 8.22 -17.74
N THR A 175 13.04 7.02 -17.53
CA THR A 175 12.35 5.92 -16.83
C THR A 175 13.15 5.34 -15.66
N TRP A 176 14.41 5.72 -15.52
CA TRP A 176 15.32 5.30 -14.46
C TRP A 176 16.07 6.52 -13.87
N PRO A 177 16.20 6.67 -12.54
CA PRO A 177 15.86 5.70 -11.47
C PRO A 177 14.35 5.50 -11.24
N ASN A 178 13.98 4.26 -10.88
CA ASN A 178 12.60 3.83 -10.65
C ASN A 178 12.59 2.79 -9.52
N THR A 179 12.05 3.15 -8.37
CA THR A 179 12.05 2.32 -7.15
C THR A 179 10.67 1.77 -6.79
N GLY A 180 9.66 2.06 -7.63
CA GLY A 180 8.27 1.71 -7.34
C GLY A 180 8.03 0.21 -7.26
N ILE A 181 7.07 -0.15 -6.41
CA ILE A 181 6.80 -1.54 -6.02
C ILE A 181 6.36 -2.42 -7.20
N GLY A 182 5.64 -1.85 -8.16
CA GLY A 182 5.17 -2.55 -9.37
C GLY A 182 5.98 -2.25 -10.63
N ARG A 183 7.26 -1.89 -10.49
CA ARG A 183 8.16 -1.62 -11.62
C ARG A 183 8.14 -2.77 -12.64
N ILE A 184 8.04 -2.44 -13.92
CA ILE A 184 8.20 -3.38 -15.03
C ILE A 184 9.67 -3.35 -15.42
N ASN A 185 10.36 -4.48 -15.22
CA ASN A 185 11.80 -4.60 -15.38
C ASN A 185 12.18 -4.90 -16.83
N PRO A 186 13.43 -4.59 -17.27
CA PRO A 186 13.89 -4.92 -18.61
C PRO A 186 13.83 -6.41 -18.96
N ASP A 187 13.95 -7.29 -17.98
CA ASP A 187 13.81 -8.76 -18.14
C ASP A 187 12.36 -9.23 -18.27
N GLY A 188 11.38 -8.31 -18.32
CA GLY A 188 9.96 -8.56 -18.43
C GLY A 188 9.26 -8.94 -17.13
N SER A 189 9.99 -9.08 -16.01
CA SER A 189 9.38 -9.33 -14.72
C SER A 189 8.72 -8.07 -14.15
N GLU A 190 7.71 -8.26 -13.28
CA GLU A 190 6.96 -7.17 -12.66
C GLU A 190 7.23 -7.10 -11.16
N GLY A 191 7.50 -5.91 -10.68
CA GLY A 191 7.66 -5.61 -9.28
C GLY A 191 9.08 -5.32 -8.84
N SER A 192 9.20 -5.00 -7.55
CA SER A 192 10.48 -4.65 -6.91
C SER A 192 10.48 -5.07 -5.45
N CYS A 193 11.15 -6.17 -5.14
CA CYS A 193 11.30 -6.64 -3.76
C CYS A 193 12.02 -5.59 -2.89
N SER A 194 12.94 -4.83 -3.50
CA SER A 194 13.67 -3.75 -2.84
C SER A 194 12.81 -2.52 -2.49
N ALA A 195 11.55 -2.47 -2.94
CA ALA A 195 10.62 -1.46 -2.46
C ALA A 195 10.30 -1.64 -0.97
N CYS A 196 10.31 -2.87 -0.44
CA CYS A 196 10.12 -3.16 0.98
C CYS A 196 11.43 -3.55 1.68
N HIS A 197 12.26 -4.35 1.03
CA HIS A 197 13.55 -4.80 1.55
C HIS A 197 14.67 -3.89 1.01
N SER A 198 14.97 -2.80 1.72
CA SER A 198 15.95 -1.83 1.24
C SER A 198 17.32 -2.45 0.98
N ARG A 199 17.83 -2.17 -0.20
CA ARG A 199 19.19 -2.52 -0.62
C ARG A 199 20.23 -1.84 0.27
N HIS A 200 21.26 -2.43 0.69
CA HIS A 200 21.75 -3.80 0.52
C HIS A 200 21.70 -4.53 1.87
N SER A 201 21.02 -3.94 2.88
CA SER A 201 20.85 -4.53 4.21
C SER A 201 19.75 -5.61 4.25
N PHE A 202 18.72 -5.48 3.41
CA PHE A 202 17.58 -6.40 3.30
C PHE A 202 16.98 -6.79 4.66
N SER A 203 16.84 -5.80 5.54
CA SER A 203 16.36 -6.00 6.91
C SER A 203 14.89 -6.41 6.94
N ALA A 204 14.58 -7.50 7.65
CA ALA A 204 13.20 -7.90 7.93
C ALA A 204 12.52 -6.93 8.91
N GLU A 205 13.26 -6.42 9.90
CA GLU A 205 12.79 -5.41 10.83
C GLU A 205 12.32 -4.16 10.10
N GLN A 206 13.16 -3.62 9.20
CA GLN A 206 12.79 -2.46 8.38
C GLN A 206 11.56 -2.74 7.51
N ALA A 207 11.48 -3.91 6.87
CA ALA A 207 10.34 -4.27 6.02
C ALA A 207 9.01 -4.34 6.80
N ARG A 208 9.05 -4.67 8.09
CA ARG A 208 7.89 -4.77 8.99
C ARG A 208 7.53 -3.46 9.70
N HIS A 209 8.45 -2.48 9.69
CA HIS A 209 8.20 -1.18 10.31
C HIS A 209 7.07 -0.45 9.55
N PRO A 210 6.11 0.18 10.25
CA PRO A 210 5.00 0.91 9.61
C PRO A 210 5.47 1.95 8.60
N ASP A 211 6.55 2.69 8.88
CA ASP A 211 7.10 3.71 7.99
C ASP A 211 7.52 3.15 6.63
N ASN A 212 7.90 1.87 6.58
CA ASN A 212 8.24 1.25 5.30
C ASN A 212 7.03 1.06 4.37
N CYS A 213 5.85 0.82 4.94
CA CYS A 213 4.59 0.82 4.20
C CYS A 213 4.15 2.27 3.92
N GLY A 214 4.27 3.11 4.95
CA GLY A 214 3.86 4.50 4.96
C GLY A 214 4.52 5.38 3.90
N LYS A 215 5.75 5.08 3.47
CA LYS A 215 6.42 5.86 2.42
C LYS A 215 5.67 5.88 1.07
N CYS A 216 4.71 4.95 0.87
CA CYS A 216 3.84 4.88 -0.29
C CYS A 216 2.36 5.03 0.10
N HIS A 217 1.97 4.49 1.27
CA HIS A 217 0.61 4.56 1.78
C HIS A 217 0.42 5.82 2.64
N MET A 218 0.43 6.97 1.99
CA MET A 218 0.34 8.32 2.58
C MET A 218 -0.35 9.28 1.61
N GLY A 219 -0.68 10.46 2.09
CA GLY A 219 -1.19 11.55 1.26
C GLY A 219 -2.72 11.69 1.26
N PRO A 220 -3.27 12.55 0.40
CA PRO A 220 -4.65 13.00 0.54
C PRO A 220 -5.70 11.93 0.20
N ASP A 221 -5.34 10.90 -0.55
CA ASP A 221 -6.27 9.89 -1.07
C ASP A 221 -6.17 8.52 -0.38
N HIS A 222 -5.03 8.19 0.21
CA HIS A 222 -4.78 6.90 0.87
C HIS A 222 -3.85 7.03 2.08
N PRO A 223 -4.23 7.84 3.09
CA PRO A 223 -3.38 8.22 4.23
C PRO A 223 -3.29 7.12 5.30
N GLN A 224 -2.99 5.87 4.91
CA GLN A 224 -2.98 4.77 5.87
C GLN A 224 -1.91 4.94 6.95
N MET A 225 -0.79 5.60 6.63
CA MET A 225 0.27 5.91 7.59
C MET A 225 -0.24 6.84 8.69
N GLU A 226 -0.87 7.93 8.29
CA GLU A 226 -1.43 8.95 9.17
C GLU A 226 -2.54 8.35 10.03
N ILE A 227 -3.47 7.61 9.41
CA ILE A 227 -4.55 6.89 10.10
C ILE A 227 -4.00 5.89 11.11
N TYR A 228 -2.97 5.13 10.73
CA TYR A 228 -2.34 4.18 11.64
C TYR A 228 -1.77 4.87 12.87
N TYR A 229 -1.03 5.96 12.69
CA TYR A 229 -0.39 6.65 13.80
C TYR A 229 -1.33 7.43 14.72
N GLU A 230 -2.51 7.79 14.28
CA GLU A 230 -3.56 8.32 15.19
C GLU A 230 -4.35 7.19 15.89
N SER A 231 -4.36 5.98 15.33
CA SER A 231 -5.05 4.84 15.91
C SER A 231 -4.39 4.40 17.22
N LYS A 232 -5.18 3.69 18.07
CA LYS A 232 -4.64 3.09 19.30
C LYS A 232 -3.51 2.09 19.03
N HIS A 233 -3.52 1.41 17.88
CA HIS A 233 -2.45 0.51 17.46
C HIS A 233 -1.15 1.28 17.18
N GLY A 234 -1.21 2.37 16.44
CA GLY A 234 -0.02 3.18 16.16
C GLY A 234 0.54 3.88 17.40
N ILE A 235 -0.34 4.35 18.30
CA ILE A 235 0.07 4.91 19.60
C ILE A 235 0.79 3.83 20.43
N ALA A 236 0.23 2.63 20.50
CA ALA A 236 0.86 1.50 21.22
C ALA A 236 2.19 1.09 20.58
N PHE A 237 2.27 1.06 19.24
CA PHE A 237 3.53 0.79 18.54
C PHE A 237 4.63 1.78 18.92
N ARG A 238 4.35 3.08 18.88
CA ARG A 238 5.32 4.11 19.30
C ARG A 238 5.80 3.94 20.74
N ALA A 239 4.89 3.52 21.63
CA ALA A 239 5.21 3.31 23.05
C ALA A 239 6.01 2.04 23.32
N PHE A 240 5.87 1.02 22.50
CA PHE A 240 6.38 -0.33 22.80
C PHE A 240 7.23 -0.96 21.69
N LYS A 241 7.61 -0.24 20.64
CA LYS A 241 8.35 -0.78 19.49
C LYS A 241 9.61 -1.57 19.88
N ASP A 242 10.34 -1.11 20.88
CA ASP A 242 11.59 -1.72 21.35
C ASP A 242 11.37 -3.06 22.09
N LYS A 243 10.11 -3.43 22.33
CA LYS A 243 9.72 -4.70 22.97
C LYS A 243 9.19 -5.73 21.97
N LEU A 244 9.18 -5.40 20.67
CA LEU A 244 8.72 -6.27 19.59
C LEU A 244 9.92 -6.97 18.95
N ASN A 245 9.79 -8.26 18.64
CA ASN A 245 10.82 -9.01 17.91
C ASN A 245 10.67 -8.79 16.40
N MET A 246 10.98 -7.59 15.95
CA MET A 246 10.79 -7.17 14.54
C MET A 246 11.69 -7.95 13.56
N ASP A 247 12.80 -8.54 14.02
CA ASP A 247 13.73 -9.33 13.18
C ASP A 247 13.47 -10.85 13.24
N SER A 248 12.38 -11.30 13.87
CA SER A 248 12.02 -12.73 13.93
C SER A 248 11.99 -13.36 12.53
N SER A 249 12.49 -14.59 12.44
CA SER A 249 12.40 -15.38 11.20
C SER A 249 10.98 -15.89 10.91
N LYS A 250 10.12 -16.00 11.94
CA LYS A 250 8.78 -16.57 11.84
C LYS A 250 7.67 -15.53 11.72
N TRP A 251 7.77 -14.41 12.43
CA TRP A 251 6.78 -13.33 12.48
C TRP A 251 5.37 -13.82 12.83
N VAL A 252 5.24 -14.40 14.01
CA VAL A 252 3.99 -14.99 14.52
C VAL A 252 3.30 -14.06 15.52
N VAL A 253 2.01 -13.78 15.28
CA VAL A 253 1.21 -12.99 16.23
C VAL A 253 1.09 -13.70 17.59
N GLY A 254 1.30 -12.96 18.66
CA GLY A 254 1.29 -13.45 20.04
C GLY A 254 2.63 -14.02 20.52
N GLU A 255 3.51 -14.46 19.61
CA GLU A 255 4.87 -14.93 19.94
C GLU A 255 5.90 -13.81 19.77
N ASP A 256 6.01 -13.27 18.55
CA ASP A 256 7.00 -12.25 18.20
C ASP A 256 6.55 -10.84 18.52
N TYR A 257 5.24 -10.62 18.53
CA TYR A 257 4.65 -9.34 18.88
C TYR A 257 3.28 -9.55 19.55
N ASN A 258 3.08 -8.89 20.68
CA ASN A 258 1.89 -9.00 21.51
C ASN A 258 1.38 -7.66 22.07
N LEU A 259 2.08 -6.55 21.82
CA LEU A 259 1.77 -5.24 22.38
C LEU A 259 1.14 -4.29 21.36
N ALA A 260 1.55 -4.38 20.11
CA ALA A 260 1.02 -3.54 19.03
C ALA A 260 1.21 -4.22 17.67
N PRO A 261 0.16 -4.31 16.84
CA PRO A 261 0.30 -4.76 15.46
C PRO A 261 0.88 -3.64 14.59
N THR A 262 1.71 -4.02 13.61
CA THR A 262 2.12 -3.17 12.49
C THR A 262 1.28 -3.47 11.25
N CYS A 263 1.49 -2.73 10.15
CA CYS A 263 0.86 -3.06 8.88
C CYS A 263 1.20 -4.49 8.44
N ALA A 264 2.49 -4.88 8.55
CA ALA A 264 2.96 -6.22 8.23
C ALA A 264 2.34 -7.29 9.14
N THR A 265 2.03 -6.95 10.40
CA THR A 265 1.30 -7.85 11.31
C THR A 265 -0.08 -8.20 10.77
N CYS A 266 -0.87 -7.19 10.44
CA CYS A 266 -2.23 -7.39 9.96
C CYS A 266 -2.28 -8.09 8.59
N HIS A 267 -1.40 -7.71 7.68
CA HIS A 267 -1.49 -8.14 6.29
C HIS A 267 -0.63 -9.35 5.94
N MET A 268 0.47 -9.62 6.66
CA MET A 268 1.49 -10.57 6.22
C MET A 268 1.89 -11.63 7.27
N SER A 269 1.60 -11.42 8.57
CA SER A 269 2.12 -12.29 9.63
C SER A 269 1.54 -13.70 9.62
N ALA A 270 2.29 -14.64 10.18
CA ALA A 270 1.73 -15.93 10.56
C ALA A 270 0.75 -15.79 11.73
N THR A 271 -0.25 -16.67 11.79
CA THR A 271 -1.14 -16.81 12.95
C THR A 271 -1.09 -18.23 13.47
N PRO A 272 -1.09 -18.45 14.80
CA PRO A 272 -1.13 -19.80 15.36
C PRO A 272 -2.50 -20.44 15.11
N ALA A 273 -2.53 -21.78 15.05
CA ALA A 273 -3.80 -22.50 15.10
C ALA A 273 -4.49 -22.30 16.44
N ARG A 274 -5.81 -22.14 16.42
CA ARG A 274 -6.64 -22.07 17.63
C ARG A 274 -7.68 -23.19 17.59
N PRO A 275 -7.69 -24.11 18.56
CA PRO A 275 -8.71 -25.16 18.62
C PRO A 275 -10.11 -24.58 18.86
N ALA A 276 -11.12 -25.30 18.38
CA ALA A 276 -12.51 -24.96 18.73
C ALA A 276 -12.75 -25.03 20.23
N ASN A 277 -13.62 -24.21 20.75
CA ASN A 277 -14.21 -24.34 22.08
C ASN A 277 -15.71 -24.16 22.02
N LYS A 278 -16.42 -24.17 23.17
CA LYS A 278 -17.89 -24.05 23.23
C LYS A 278 -18.43 -22.76 22.61
N ASP A 279 -17.62 -21.69 22.55
CA ASP A 279 -18.06 -20.34 22.15
C ASP A 279 -17.54 -19.95 20.75
N ARG A 280 -16.65 -20.75 20.13
CA ARG A 280 -16.03 -20.38 18.84
C ARG A 280 -15.57 -21.61 18.05
N PRO A 281 -15.58 -21.53 16.70
CA PRO A 281 -15.00 -22.56 15.83
C PRO A 281 -13.47 -22.60 15.93
N ALA A 282 -12.87 -23.68 15.44
CA ALA A 282 -11.44 -23.75 15.21
C ALA A 282 -10.98 -22.75 14.16
N LEU A 283 -9.80 -22.18 14.35
CA LEU A 283 -9.12 -21.36 13.35
C LEU A 283 -7.81 -22.07 12.96
N PRO A 284 -7.59 -22.33 11.66
CA PRO A 284 -6.33 -22.92 11.20
C PRO A 284 -5.19 -21.92 11.33
N ALA A 285 -3.98 -22.42 11.50
CA ALA A 285 -2.78 -21.58 11.38
C ALA A 285 -2.69 -20.99 9.97
N GLN A 286 -2.20 -19.75 9.88
CA GLN A 286 -1.88 -19.13 8.61
C GLN A 286 -0.36 -18.91 8.53
N PRO A 287 0.27 -19.20 7.39
CA PRO A 287 1.68 -18.88 7.19
C PRO A 287 1.89 -17.38 7.00
N VAL A 288 3.15 -16.93 7.08
CA VAL A 288 3.57 -15.63 6.54
C VAL A 288 3.28 -15.61 5.05
N THR A 289 2.78 -14.47 4.53
CA THR A 289 2.50 -14.29 3.11
C THR A 289 3.03 -12.96 2.59
N HIS A 290 3.43 -12.93 1.31
CA HIS A 290 3.75 -11.71 0.56
C HIS A 290 2.58 -11.24 -0.33
N ASP A 291 1.46 -11.96 -0.34
CA ASP A 291 0.20 -11.46 -0.90
C ASP A 291 -0.58 -10.67 0.17
N VAL A 292 -0.31 -9.36 0.22
CA VAL A 292 -0.93 -8.43 1.19
C VAL A 292 -2.45 -8.27 1.01
N GLY A 293 -3.00 -8.70 -0.13
CA GLY A 293 -4.41 -8.63 -0.46
C GLY A 293 -5.27 -9.70 0.22
N MET A 294 -4.65 -10.80 0.68
CA MET A 294 -5.37 -11.98 1.18
C MET A 294 -6.15 -11.79 2.49
N ARG A 295 -6.08 -10.61 3.10
CA ARG A 295 -6.81 -10.24 4.33
C ARG A 295 -7.68 -9.00 4.17
N ILE A 296 -7.85 -8.49 2.94
CA ILE A 296 -8.65 -7.31 2.63
C ILE A 296 -10.05 -7.76 2.22
N SER A 297 -11.10 -7.23 2.85
CA SER A 297 -12.49 -7.58 2.54
C SER A 297 -13.27 -6.52 1.77
N TRP A 298 -12.68 -5.34 1.58
CA TRP A 298 -13.17 -4.27 0.74
C TRP A 298 -12.02 -3.63 -0.04
N ASN A 299 -12.19 -3.40 -1.32
CA ASN A 299 -11.38 -2.49 -2.09
C ASN A 299 -12.01 -1.10 -2.08
N ASN A 300 -11.41 -0.16 -1.33
CA ASN A 300 -11.88 1.22 -1.18
C ASN A 300 -11.31 2.17 -2.23
N ARG A 301 -10.56 1.66 -3.19
CA ARG A 301 -9.90 2.48 -4.21
C ARG A 301 -10.89 3.14 -5.20
N PRO A 302 -11.93 2.47 -5.76
CA PRO A 302 -12.87 3.09 -6.67
C PRO A 302 -13.87 4.02 -5.96
N GLU A 303 -14.62 4.79 -6.74
CA GLU A 303 -15.68 5.68 -6.25
C GLU A 303 -16.66 4.94 -5.34
N ILE A 304 -17.09 3.77 -5.76
CA ILE A 304 -17.92 2.85 -5.00
C ILE A 304 -17.04 1.66 -4.63
N SER A 305 -16.89 1.38 -3.33
CA SER A 305 -16.11 0.23 -2.87
C SER A 305 -16.65 -1.08 -3.44
N VAL A 306 -15.74 -1.96 -3.85
CA VAL A 306 -16.09 -3.28 -4.38
C VAL A 306 -15.40 -4.37 -3.55
N ARG A 307 -15.89 -5.61 -3.68
CA ARG A 307 -15.21 -6.76 -3.08
C ARG A 307 -13.90 -7.07 -3.81
N PRO A 308 -12.85 -7.52 -3.10
CA PRO A 308 -11.50 -7.68 -3.68
C PRO A 308 -11.46 -8.61 -4.89
N GLU A 309 -12.24 -9.69 -4.89
CA GLU A 309 -12.33 -10.63 -6.01
C GLU A 309 -12.75 -9.96 -7.32
N ILE A 310 -13.53 -8.88 -7.25
CA ILE A 310 -13.95 -8.10 -8.43
C ILE A 310 -12.75 -7.32 -9.01
N SER A 311 -11.96 -6.68 -8.15
CA SER A 311 -10.77 -5.96 -8.57
C SER A 311 -9.65 -6.89 -9.01
N ASP A 312 -9.47 -8.02 -8.34
CA ASP A 312 -8.48 -9.04 -8.68
C ASP A 312 -8.76 -9.64 -10.06
N LYS A 313 -10.04 -9.92 -10.36
CA LYS A 313 -10.45 -10.39 -11.69
C LYS A 313 -10.08 -9.42 -12.81
N LYS A 314 -10.26 -8.10 -12.58
CA LYS A 314 -9.88 -7.06 -13.56
C LYS A 314 -8.36 -7.03 -13.82
N LEU A 315 -7.55 -7.41 -12.85
CA LEU A 315 -6.09 -7.46 -12.95
C LEU A 315 -5.56 -8.84 -13.37
N GLY A 316 -6.45 -9.84 -13.52
CA GLY A 316 -6.06 -11.21 -13.85
C GLY A 316 -5.27 -11.90 -12.73
N LEU A 317 -5.54 -11.54 -11.47
CA LEU A 317 -4.86 -12.13 -10.31
C LEU A 317 -5.53 -13.41 -9.83
N PRO A 318 -4.78 -14.44 -9.40
CA PRO A 318 -5.32 -15.68 -8.82
C PRO A 318 -6.19 -15.43 -7.58
N GLY A 319 -5.94 -14.36 -6.87
CA GLY A 319 -6.75 -13.93 -5.72
C GLY A 319 -8.24 -13.77 -6.03
N ALA A 320 -8.63 -13.60 -7.30
CA ALA A 320 -10.04 -13.55 -7.73
C ALA A 320 -10.87 -14.78 -7.31
N GLU A 321 -10.21 -15.93 -7.14
CA GLU A 321 -10.86 -17.18 -6.69
C GLU A 321 -11.13 -17.21 -5.18
N VAL A 322 -10.58 -16.25 -4.40
CA VAL A 322 -10.75 -16.16 -2.96
C VAL A 322 -11.76 -15.07 -2.63
N ASN A 323 -12.95 -15.47 -2.16
CA ASN A 323 -14.00 -14.54 -1.79
C ASN A 323 -13.64 -13.68 -0.58
N TRP A 324 -14.33 -12.54 -0.45
CA TRP A 324 -14.10 -11.57 0.61
C TRP A 324 -14.39 -12.10 2.02
N GLN A 325 -15.29 -13.07 2.18
CA GLN A 325 -15.59 -13.68 3.48
C GLN A 325 -14.37 -14.45 4.00
N THR A 326 -13.73 -15.24 3.13
CA THR A 326 -12.51 -15.97 3.45
C THR A 326 -11.38 -14.99 3.82
N ARG A 327 -11.17 -13.94 3.04
CA ARG A 327 -10.18 -12.89 3.33
C ARG A 327 -10.45 -12.19 4.67
N ARG A 328 -11.72 -11.89 4.96
CA ARG A 328 -12.14 -11.32 6.26
C ARG A 328 -11.85 -12.27 7.41
N ASN A 329 -12.12 -13.56 7.24
CA ASN A 329 -11.81 -14.56 8.26
C ASN A 329 -10.31 -14.69 8.50
N HIS A 330 -9.48 -14.54 7.46
CA HIS A 330 -8.04 -14.48 7.62
C HIS A 330 -7.61 -13.26 8.47
N MET A 331 -8.20 -12.09 8.25
CA MET A 331 -7.92 -10.91 9.08
C MET A 331 -8.44 -11.08 10.51
N LYS A 332 -9.66 -11.60 10.69
CA LYS A 332 -10.23 -11.88 12.01
C LYS A 332 -9.32 -12.83 12.80
N ALA A 333 -8.69 -13.81 12.15
CA ALA A 333 -7.75 -14.73 12.80
C ALA A 333 -6.52 -14.00 13.36
N VAL A 334 -6.10 -12.88 12.77
CA VAL A 334 -5.07 -12.01 13.38
C VAL A 334 -5.66 -11.28 14.60
N CYS A 335 -6.81 -10.63 14.44
CA CYS A 335 -7.41 -9.77 15.48
C CYS A 335 -7.70 -10.52 16.78
N VAL A 336 -8.25 -11.74 16.70
CA VAL A 336 -8.65 -12.54 17.87
C VAL A 336 -7.49 -13.10 18.68
N ASN A 337 -6.26 -12.87 18.27
CA ASN A 337 -5.11 -13.17 19.14
C ASN A 337 -4.95 -12.16 20.29
N CYS A 338 -5.53 -10.97 20.14
CA CYS A 338 -5.48 -9.90 21.14
C CYS A 338 -6.87 -9.43 21.57
N HIS A 339 -7.88 -9.57 20.71
CA HIS A 339 -9.24 -9.10 20.94
C HIS A 339 -10.24 -10.26 21.13
N GLU A 340 -11.30 -9.98 21.86
CA GLU A 340 -12.41 -10.90 22.05
C GLU A 340 -13.23 -11.02 20.74
N GLN A 341 -13.78 -12.20 20.45
CA GLN A 341 -14.44 -12.52 19.18
C GLN A 341 -15.60 -11.58 18.84
N GLN A 342 -16.49 -11.32 19.81
CA GLN A 342 -17.66 -10.47 19.60
C GLN A 342 -17.26 -9.02 19.30
N TRP A 343 -16.18 -8.54 19.93
CA TRP A 343 -15.64 -7.21 19.64
C TRP A 343 -15.17 -7.12 18.16
N VAL A 344 -14.48 -8.14 17.68
CA VAL A 344 -14.01 -8.20 16.28
C VAL A 344 -15.18 -8.28 15.32
N ASP A 345 -16.20 -9.09 15.63
CA ASP A 345 -17.40 -9.23 14.77
C ASP A 345 -18.18 -7.92 14.71
N ASN A 346 -18.39 -7.25 15.83
CA ASN A 346 -19.08 -5.97 15.91
C ASN A 346 -18.33 -4.84 15.19
N PHE A 347 -16.98 -4.85 15.25
CA PHE A 347 -16.18 -3.92 14.46
C PHE A 347 -16.49 -4.04 12.95
N TYR A 348 -16.59 -5.25 12.42
CA TYR A 348 -16.91 -5.43 11.00
C TYR A 348 -18.34 -5.03 10.65
N VAL A 349 -19.30 -5.18 11.56
CA VAL A 349 -20.67 -4.64 11.37
C VAL A 349 -20.63 -3.12 11.24
N GLN A 350 -19.90 -2.44 12.12
CA GLN A 350 -19.75 -0.98 12.08
C GLN A 350 -19.00 -0.51 10.81
N TYR A 351 -17.93 -1.21 10.44
CA TYR A 351 -17.18 -0.90 9.24
C TYR A 351 -18.02 -1.05 7.97
N ASP A 352 -18.74 -2.18 7.81
CA ASP A 352 -19.62 -2.38 6.66
C ASP A 352 -20.73 -1.31 6.63
N SER A 353 -21.31 -0.96 7.78
CA SER A 353 -22.34 0.09 7.87
C SER A 353 -21.83 1.46 7.43
N LEU A 354 -20.57 1.79 7.68
CA LEU A 354 -19.98 3.03 7.17
C LEU A 354 -19.77 3.00 5.66
N ILE A 355 -19.35 1.86 5.11
CA ILE A 355 -19.25 1.68 3.66
C ILE A 355 -20.62 1.85 3.00
N ASP A 356 -21.65 1.22 3.56
CA ASP A 356 -23.03 1.32 3.05
C ASP A 356 -23.56 2.74 3.15
N LEU A 357 -23.31 3.44 4.26
CA LEU A 357 -23.70 4.85 4.43
C LEU A 357 -23.03 5.72 3.34
N TYR A 358 -21.74 5.57 3.13
CA TYR A 358 -21.02 6.32 2.11
C TYR A 358 -21.56 6.02 0.71
N HIS A 359 -21.81 4.75 0.38
CA HIS A 359 -22.35 4.35 -0.91
C HIS A 359 -23.73 4.96 -1.14
N GLN A 360 -24.70 4.67 -0.25
CA GLN A 360 -26.10 5.03 -0.43
C GLN A 360 -26.34 6.54 -0.35
N LYS A 361 -25.60 7.23 0.50
CA LYS A 361 -25.81 8.66 0.71
C LYS A 361 -25.03 9.53 -0.30
N PHE A 362 -23.81 9.16 -0.66
CA PHE A 362 -22.94 10.06 -1.41
C PHE A 362 -22.43 9.48 -2.72
N ALA A 363 -21.85 8.27 -2.71
CA ALA A 363 -21.11 7.79 -3.87
C ALA A 363 -22.01 7.38 -5.03
N GLU A 364 -23.04 6.58 -4.79
CA GLU A 364 -23.97 6.13 -5.83
C GLU A 364 -24.79 7.29 -6.41
N PRO A 365 -25.47 8.12 -5.59
CA PRO A 365 -26.20 9.25 -6.15
C PRO A 365 -25.27 10.29 -6.76
N GLY A 366 -24.10 10.54 -6.19
CA GLY A 366 -23.11 11.48 -6.76
C GLY A 366 -22.61 11.03 -8.13
N LEU A 367 -22.26 9.76 -8.28
CA LEU A 367 -21.81 9.19 -9.56
C LEU A 367 -22.91 9.25 -10.63
N GLU A 368 -24.16 8.99 -10.26
CA GLU A 368 -25.30 9.07 -11.16
C GLU A 368 -25.54 10.51 -11.62
N LEU A 369 -25.56 11.46 -10.69
CA LEU A 369 -25.70 12.90 -10.97
C LEU A 369 -24.54 13.40 -11.86
N TYR A 370 -23.31 13.00 -11.55
CA TYR A 370 -22.13 13.35 -12.37
C TYR A 370 -22.25 12.84 -13.81
N LYS A 371 -22.71 11.58 -13.99
CA LYS A 371 -22.95 11.01 -15.33
C LYS A 371 -24.02 11.78 -16.11
N LEU A 372 -25.12 12.13 -15.46
CA LEU A 372 -26.21 12.93 -16.07
C LEU A 372 -25.77 14.36 -16.42
N ALA A 373 -24.79 14.92 -15.71
CA ALA A 373 -24.23 16.24 -15.99
C ALA A 373 -23.30 16.27 -17.22
N LYS A 374 -22.70 15.14 -17.61
CA LYS A 374 -21.69 15.07 -18.69
C LYS A 374 -22.15 15.75 -20.02
N PRO A 375 -23.37 15.57 -20.52
CA PRO A 375 -23.81 16.24 -21.76
C PRO A 375 -23.85 17.77 -21.66
N LEU A 376 -23.90 18.33 -20.48
CA LEU A 376 -23.92 19.76 -20.18
C LEU A 376 -22.54 20.37 -19.97
N MET A 377 -21.52 19.54 -19.83
CA MET A 377 -20.15 19.92 -19.50
C MET A 377 -19.28 20.08 -20.75
N ASN A 378 -18.14 20.76 -20.61
CA ASN A 378 -17.09 20.70 -21.60
C ASN A 378 -16.60 19.24 -21.72
N PRO A 379 -16.44 18.67 -22.91
CA PRO A 379 -16.02 17.27 -23.07
C PRO A 379 -14.57 17.02 -22.65
N VAL A 380 -13.78 18.07 -22.48
CA VAL A 380 -12.39 17.92 -21.96
C VAL A 380 -12.43 17.70 -20.47
N GLN A 381 -11.91 16.56 -20.03
CA GLN A 381 -11.84 16.17 -18.62
C GLN A 381 -11.00 17.18 -17.82
N PHE A 382 -11.44 17.51 -16.62
CA PHE A 382 -10.88 18.54 -15.74
C PHE A 382 -10.97 20.00 -16.26
N ALA A 383 -11.65 20.25 -17.37
CA ALA A 383 -11.99 21.60 -17.80
C ALA A 383 -13.22 22.19 -17.07
N ASN A 384 -13.92 21.39 -16.29
CA ASN A 384 -15.12 21.79 -15.55
C ASN A 384 -14.86 21.77 -14.04
N LYS A 385 -15.50 22.67 -13.29
CA LYS A 385 -15.45 22.64 -11.83
C LYS A 385 -15.93 21.31 -11.27
N LEU A 386 -17.04 20.79 -11.78
CA LEU A 386 -17.65 19.54 -11.32
C LEU A 386 -16.72 18.32 -11.47
N ASP A 387 -15.81 18.29 -12.46
CA ASP A 387 -14.81 17.22 -12.57
C ASP A 387 -13.90 17.20 -11.34
N TRP A 388 -13.43 18.37 -10.89
CA TRP A 388 -12.59 18.50 -9.71
C TRP A 388 -13.36 18.21 -8.43
N THR A 389 -14.55 18.78 -8.29
CA THR A 389 -15.42 18.56 -7.12
C THR A 389 -15.73 17.07 -6.92
N TRP A 390 -16.11 16.38 -8.01
CA TRP A 390 -16.39 14.95 -7.97
C TRP A 390 -15.13 14.14 -7.67
N TYR A 391 -14.00 14.49 -8.30
CA TYR A 391 -12.72 13.82 -8.06
C TYR A 391 -12.28 13.93 -6.59
N GLU A 392 -12.26 15.13 -6.03
CA GLU A 392 -11.91 15.33 -4.62
C GLU A 392 -12.83 14.57 -3.67
N LEU A 393 -14.15 14.63 -3.90
CA LEU A 393 -15.16 14.04 -3.05
C LEU A 393 -15.00 12.51 -2.91
N TRP A 394 -14.77 11.80 -4.02
CA TRP A 394 -14.63 10.35 -3.94
C TRP A 394 -13.19 9.88 -3.78
N HIS A 395 -12.25 10.53 -4.49
CA HIS A 395 -10.85 10.10 -4.56
C HIS A 395 -10.07 10.46 -3.28
N HIS A 396 -10.30 11.65 -2.74
CA HIS A 396 -9.65 12.09 -1.51
C HIS A 396 -10.52 11.79 -0.28
N GLU A 397 -11.63 12.50 -0.14
CA GLU A 397 -12.43 12.55 1.07
C GLU A 397 -13.14 11.22 1.36
N GLY A 398 -13.79 10.66 0.34
CA GLY A 398 -14.48 9.37 0.46
C GLY A 398 -13.55 8.20 0.69
N ARG A 399 -12.34 8.20 0.13
CA ARG A 399 -11.31 7.20 0.44
C ARG A 399 -10.81 7.36 1.87
N ARG A 400 -10.52 8.57 2.33
CA ARG A 400 -10.10 8.84 3.71
C ARG A 400 -11.13 8.34 4.72
N ALA A 401 -12.42 8.61 4.50
CA ALA A 401 -13.49 8.11 5.36
C ALA A 401 -13.47 6.59 5.49
N ARG A 402 -13.38 5.88 4.36
CA ARG A 402 -13.42 4.42 4.31
C ARG A 402 -12.14 3.78 4.83
N HIS A 403 -10.97 4.34 4.55
CA HIS A 403 -9.69 3.89 5.11
C HIS A 403 -9.60 4.18 6.61
N GLY A 404 -10.06 5.37 7.06
CA GLY A 404 -10.14 5.72 8.47
C GLY A 404 -10.97 4.69 9.25
N ALA A 405 -12.16 4.35 8.75
CA ALA A 405 -13.01 3.33 9.37
C ALA A 405 -12.38 1.94 9.37
N SER A 406 -11.71 1.54 8.29
CA SER A 406 -11.06 0.22 8.19
C SER A 406 -9.92 0.03 9.19
N MET A 407 -9.28 1.12 9.62
CA MET A 407 -8.10 1.12 10.49
C MET A 407 -8.34 1.80 11.85
N MET A 408 -9.59 2.14 12.14
CA MET A 408 -10.02 2.73 13.43
C MET A 408 -9.36 4.09 13.74
N GLY A 409 -9.16 4.91 12.70
CA GLY A 409 -8.69 6.29 12.80
C GLY A 409 -9.86 7.27 12.82
N PRO A 410 -10.20 7.87 13.99
CA PRO A 410 -11.43 8.65 14.13
C PRO A 410 -11.39 9.98 13.38
N ASP A 411 -10.26 10.64 13.31
CA ASP A 411 -10.11 11.92 12.62
C ASP A 411 -10.30 11.76 11.11
N TYR A 412 -9.63 10.78 10.51
CA TYR A 412 -9.78 10.46 9.08
C TYR A 412 -11.13 9.83 8.73
N THR A 413 -11.77 9.11 9.65
CA THR A 413 -13.13 8.63 9.43
C THR A 413 -14.13 9.78 9.40
N HIS A 414 -14.01 10.72 10.33
CA HIS A 414 -14.98 11.79 10.55
C HIS A 414 -14.56 13.11 9.92
N TRP A 415 -13.54 13.82 10.46
CA TRP A 415 -13.25 15.19 10.06
C TRP A 415 -12.68 15.31 8.65
N HIS A 416 -11.67 14.51 8.33
CA HIS A 416 -11.07 14.44 6.98
C HIS A 416 -11.81 13.51 6.02
N GLY A 417 -12.85 12.86 6.47
CA GLY A 417 -13.64 11.91 5.71
C GLY A 417 -15.10 12.33 5.56
N THR A 418 -16.02 11.73 6.36
CA THR A 418 -17.46 11.90 6.19
C THR A 418 -17.93 13.35 6.31
N TYR A 419 -17.29 14.18 7.15
CA TYR A 419 -17.58 15.60 7.26
C TYR A 419 -17.23 16.35 5.96
N GLU A 420 -16.04 16.14 5.43
CA GLU A 420 -15.62 16.81 4.19
C GLU A 420 -16.43 16.33 2.99
N VAL A 421 -16.73 15.02 2.89
CA VAL A 421 -17.66 14.47 1.90
C VAL A 421 -19.01 15.18 1.96
N ALA A 422 -19.62 15.28 3.14
CA ALA A 422 -20.93 15.93 3.32
C ALA A 422 -20.82 17.43 2.98
N LYS A 423 -19.82 18.12 3.51
CA LYS A 423 -19.58 19.54 3.24
C LYS A 423 -19.50 19.81 1.74
N HIS A 424 -18.68 19.10 1.00
CA HIS A 424 -18.45 19.38 -0.42
C HIS A 424 -19.60 18.88 -1.29
N PHE A 425 -20.27 17.80 -0.92
CA PHE A 425 -21.49 17.37 -1.60
C PHE A 425 -22.56 18.48 -1.61
N TYR A 426 -22.86 19.06 -0.44
CA TYR A 426 -23.92 20.06 -0.33
C TYR A 426 -23.47 21.48 -0.66
N SER A 427 -22.21 21.86 -0.45
CA SER A 427 -21.75 23.23 -0.65
C SER A 427 -21.05 23.49 -1.98
N LYS A 428 -20.63 22.42 -2.70
CA LYS A 428 -20.01 22.54 -4.02
C LYS A 428 -20.78 21.76 -5.08
N MET A 429 -20.90 20.43 -4.94
CA MET A 429 -21.49 19.57 -5.97
C MET A 429 -22.94 19.95 -6.30
N VAL A 430 -23.82 20.07 -5.30
CA VAL A 430 -25.23 20.43 -5.52
C VAL A 430 -25.37 21.78 -6.21
N PRO A 431 -24.74 22.89 -5.75
CA PRO A 431 -24.80 24.18 -6.47
C PRO A 431 -24.24 24.13 -7.88
N GLU A 432 -23.16 23.39 -8.13
CA GLU A 432 -22.57 23.26 -9.46
C GLU A 432 -23.49 22.50 -10.43
N LEU A 433 -24.20 21.48 -9.95
CA LEU A 433 -25.23 20.79 -10.72
C LEU A 433 -26.42 21.69 -11.05
N GLU A 434 -26.90 22.50 -10.09
CA GLU A 434 -27.95 23.49 -10.30
C GLU A 434 -27.54 24.54 -11.35
N GLU A 435 -26.28 25.01 -11.30
CA GLU A 435 -25.72 25.92 -12.31
C GLU A 435 -25.74 25.31 -13.71
N LEU A 436 -25.36 24.03 -13.85
CA LEU A 436 -25.38 23.32 -15.13
C LEU A 436 -26.81 23.13 -15.63
N VAL A 437 -27.78 22.85 -14.77
CA VAL A 437 -29.20 22.78 -15.12
C VAL A 437 -29.69 24.12 -15.68
N GLN A 438 -29.40 25.26 -15.03
CA GLN A 438 -29.80 26.58 -15.47
C GLN A 438 -29.18 26.93 -16.84
N LYS A 439 -27.88 26.69 -17.03
CA LYS A 439 -27.18 26.91 -18.30
C LYS A 439 -27.72 26.03 -19.43
N GLY A 440 -28.01 24.75 -19.12
CA GLY A 440 -28.59 23.85 -20.12
C GLY A 440 -29.98 24.29 -20.60
N ARG A 441 -30.85 24.69 -19.63
CA ARG A 441 -32.17 25.25 -19.94
C ARG A 441 -32.11 26.51 -20.81
N ALA A 442 -31.14 27.39 -20.55
CA ALA A 442 -30.94 28.64 -21.27
C ALA A 442 -30.21 28.48 -22.60
N SER A 443 -29.70 27.30 -22.96
CA SER A 443 -28.83 27.09 -24.12
C SER A 443 -29.52 27.24 -25.48
N GLY A 444 -30.83 27.06 -25.54
CA GLY A 444 -31.58 27.00 -26.80
C GLY A 444 -31.36 25.71 -27.61
N ASP A 445 -30.48 24.82 -27.17
CA ASP A 445 -30.21 23.51 -27.78
C ASP A 445 -31.16 22.46 -27.19
N PRO A 446 -32.04 21.85 -28.01
CA PRO A 446 -33.02 20.87 -27.48
C PRO A 446 -32.36 19.68 -26.73
N ALA A 447 -31.19 19.23 -27.14
CA ALA A 447 -30.48 18.14 -26.51
C ALA A 447 -29.97 18.55 -25.13
N LYS A 448 -29.42 19.75 -24.98
CA LYS A 448 -28.97 20.29 -23.70
C LYS A 448 -30.14 20.61 -22.78
N VAL A 449 -31.25 21.10 -23.30
CA VAL A 449 -32.48 21.30 -22.51
C VAL A 449 -32.97 19.96 -21.94
N ALA A 450 -33.07 18.93 -22.79
CA ALA A 450 -33.48 17.59 -22.33
C ALA A 450 -32.54 16.99 -21.27
N ALA A 451 -31.22 17.16 -21.46
CA ALA A 451 -30.23 16.72 -20.47
C ALA A 451 -30.34 17.50 -19.14
N ALA A 452 -30.61 18.81 -19.21
CA ALA A 452 -30.83 19.64 -18.04
C ALA A 452 -32.08 19.22 -17.24
N GLU A 453 -33.17 18.87 -17.92
CA GLU A 453 -34.39 18.37 -17.25
C GLU A 453 -34.17 17.01 -16.62
N ALA A 454 -33.45 16.09 -17.28
CA ALA A 454 -33.10 14.80 -16.71
C ALA A 454 -32.25 14.94 -15.44
N LEU A 455 -31.24 15.81 -15.48
CA LEU A 455 -30.38 16.12 -14.34
C LEU A 455 -31.18 16.77 -13.19
N ALA A 456 -32.00 17.78 -13.51
CA ALA A 456 -32.84 18.45 -12.50
C ALA A 456 -33.80 17.50 -11.80
N LYS A 457 -34.45 16.62 -12.57
CA LYS A 457 -35.34 15.59 -12.03
C LYS A 457 -34.60 14.66 -11.06
N LYS A 458 -33.44 14.16 -11.45
CA LYS A 458 -32.64 13.26 -10.61
C LYS A 458 -32.10 13.96 -9.36
N LEU A 459 -31.66 15.20 -9.48
CA LEU A 459 -31.21 16.00 -8.33
C LEU A 459 -32.34 16.20 -7.32
N ASP A 460 -33.55 16.53 -7.79
CA ASP A 460 -34.72 16.64 -6.94
C ASP A 460 -35.09 15.30 -6.26
N GLU A 461 -35.06 14.18 -7.01
CA GLU A 461 -35.23 12.84 -6.45
C GLU A 461 -34.23 12.53 -5.32
N VAL A 462 -32.95 12.83 -5.50
CA VAL A 462 -31.92 12.62 -4.50
C VAL A 462 -32.13 13.49 -3.28
N LEU A 463 -32.34 14.78 -3.45
CA LEU A 463 -32.49 15.73 -2.34
C LEU A 463 -33.77 15.51 -1.53
N ASN A 464 -34.81 14.89 -2.10
CA ASN A 464 -36.03 14.53 -1.39
C ASN A 464 -35.95 13.16 -0.65
N GLN A 465 -34.88 12.39 -0.80
CA GLN A 465 -34.69 11.18 0.01
C GLN A 465 -34.55 11.50 1.50
N ALA A 466 -34.95 10.59 2.37
CA ALA A 466 -34.96 10.79 3.82
C ALA A 466 -33.60 11.21 4.41
N ASN A 467 -32.50 10.70 3.83
CA ASN A 467 -31.12 11.00 4.25
C ASN A 467 -30.58 12.35 3.72
N HIS A 468 -31.30 13.01 2.77
CA HIS A 468 -30.94 14.30 2.17
C HIS A 468 -31.93 15.43 2.44
N ASN A 469 -33.21 15.11 2.73
CA ASN A 469 -34.31 16.07 2.78
C ASN A 469 -34.16 17.18 3.84
N TRP A 470 -33.29 16.99 4.83
CA TRP A 470 -32.90 18.01 5.79
C TRP A 470 -32.34 19.27 5.08
N TYR A 471 -31.66 19.09 3.95
CA TYR A 471 -31.09 20.17 3.13
C TYR A 471 -32.22 21.07 2.55
N LEU A 472 -33.37 20.49 2.26
CA LEU A 472 -34.56 21.18 1.79
C LEU A 472 -35.49 21.65 2.96
N ASN A 473 -35.02 21.58 4.20
CA ASN A 473 -35.83 21.84 5.41
C ASN A 473 -37.08 20.94 5.52
N LYS A 474 -37.00 19.70 5.02
CA LYS A 474 -38.09 18.70 4.99
C LYS A 474 -37.83 17.49 5.91
N MET A 475 -37.02 17.67 6.96
CA MET A 475 -36.74 16.59 7.91
C MET A 475 -38.05 16.09 8.51
N ASP A 476 -38.15 14.76 8.70
CA ASP A 476 -39.32 14.15 9.36
C ASP A 476 -39.56 14.79 10.73
N PRO A 477 -40.82 15.20 11.02
CA PRO A 477 -41.14 15.89 12.27
C PRO A 477 -40.84 15.06 13.53
N ALA A 478 -41.03 13.74 13.49
CA ALA A 478 -40.74 12.87 14.63
C ALA A 478 -39.24 12.76 14.87
N GLU A 479 -38.42 12.66 13.80
CA GLU A 479 -36.97 12.70 13.88
C GLU A 479 -36.47 14.04 14.42
N LYS A 480 -37.04 15.16 13.94
CA LYS A 480 -36.69 16.49 14.43
C LYS A 480 -36.99 16.63 15.92
N ALA A 481 -38.17 16.23 16.36
CA ALA A 481 -38.57 16.27 17.78
C ALA A 481 -37.68 15.39 18.66
N GLU A 482 -37.27 14.20 18.19
CA GLU A 482 -36.37 13.34 18.92
C GLU A 482 -34.99 13.95 19.07
N ARG A 483 -34.45 14.59 18.03
CA ARG A 483 -33.17 15.32 18.09
C ARG A 483 -33.18 16.48 19.07
N GLU A 484 -34.28 17.27 19.05
CA GLU A 484 -34.49 18.37 19.97
C GLU A 484 -34.60 17.86 21.42
N ARG A 485 -35.31 16.77 21.65
CA ARG A 485 -35.41 16.11 22.96
C ARG A 485 -34.02 15.70 23.48
N ARG A 486 -33.25 14.98 22.68
CA ARG A 486 -31.88 14.56 23.03
C ARG A 486 -30.98 15.75 23.35
N GLN A 487 -31.06 16.82 22.57
CA GLN A 487 -30.31 18.04 22.81
C GLN A 487 -30.66 18.68 24.14
N GLN A 488 -31.97 18.76 24.46
CA GLN A 488 -32.45 19.30 25.74
C GLN A 488 -32.02 18.42 26.93
N GLU A 489 -32.08 17.11 26.79
CA GLU A 489 -31.59 16.17 27.82
C GLU A 489 -30.08 16.33 28.05
N PHE A 490 -29.28 16.48 26.98
CA PHE A 490 -27.87 16.74 27.09
C PHE A 490 -27.60 18.07 27.80
N GLN A 491 -28.29 19.15 27.39
CA GLN A 491 -28.12 20.47 28.02
C GLN A 491 -28.50 20.42 29.50
N LYS A 492 -29.63 19.78 29.88
CA LYS A 492 -30.00 19.61 31.29
C LYS A 492 -28.96 18.83 32.09
N ARG A 493 -28.36 17.81 31.52
CA ARG A 493 -27.33 17.01 32.21
C ARG A 493 -26.06 17.79 32.50
N TYR A 494 -25.67 18.73 31.65
CA TYR A 494 -24.44 19.50 31.72
C TYR A 494 -24.68 20.99 32.06
N ALA A 495 -25.88 21.45 32.22
CA ALA A 495 -26.18 22.77 32.77
C ALA A 495 -25.81 22.76 34.27
N LYS A 496 -24.81 23.53 34.64
CA LYS A 496 -24.43 23.77 36.05
C LYS A 496 -25.26 24.89 36.61
#